data_9ee6d2c1d7797b8c2b02cf3d854061b3
#
_entry.id   9ee6d2c1d7797b8c2b02cf3d854061b3
#
_cell.length_a   1.000
_cell.length_b   1.000
_cell.length_c   1.000
_cell.angle_alpha   90.00
_cell.angle_beta   90.00
_cell.angle_gamma   90.00
#
_symmetry.space_group_name_H-M   'P 1'
#
loop_
_entity.id
_entity.type
_entity.pdbx_description
1 polymer ?
#
loop_
_entity_poly.entity_id
_entity_poly.type
_entity_poly.pdbx_seq_one_letter_code
_entity_poly.pdbx_strand_id
1 'polypeptide(L)'
;MLLLRDVQKGDLPHLKRLAAVLNTVNLPNDEETLERLIDMSVRSFAGKLKDPFEREYLFVLEEPRTGAVIGTSMVIAQHGTYEAPHIYYELSEREHYSASIDRHFRHKVLSIAYNYEGPTEIGGLVVDPLHRSGPDKPGKQLSYVRFLYMAMHRTSFRDRVLAELMPPLLPDGRSVLWECVGKRFTGLTYSEADKLSRQNKEFIKELFPSSDIFVTLFPERVQKVVGQVGPQTHGVQRMLERIGFRYVERVDPFDGGPHFECRTSEVTLLRKFRTARVAPEDLALEVAEDMLVSVERESGRNRFRAVRSQVRIDDQVVYLPAQTQELLGVSSGVKVSLIPFESG
;
A
#
# COMPACT_ATOMS: atom_id res chain seq x y z
N MET A 1 11.71 -12.70 15.93
CA MET A 1 11.50 -12.84 14.47
C MET A 1 9.99 -12.90 14.22
N LEU A 2 9.47 -12.20 13.22
CA LEU A 2 8.06 -12.08 12.87
C LEU A 2 7.76 -12.85 11.58
N LEU A 3 6.53 -13.36 11.44
CA LEU A 3 6.09 -14.10 10.26
C LEU A 3 5.11 -13.24 9.44
N LEU A 4 5.46 -12.99 8.19
CA LEU A 4 4.54 -12.45 7.18
C LEU A 4 3.84 -13.61 6.49
N ARG A 5 2.54 -13.50 6.31
CA ARG A 5 1.75 -14.52 5.61
C ARG A 5 0.50 -13.94 4.95
N ASP A 6 -0.12 -14.71 4.09
CA ASP A 6 -1.45 -14.43 3.58
C ASP A 6 -2.49 -14.47 4.71
N VAL A 7 -3.50 -13.59 4.61
CA VAL A 7 -4.61 -13.53 5.55
C VAL A 7 -5.46 -14.80 5.50
N GLN A 8 -6.00 -15.22 6.66
CA GLN A 8 -6.90 -16.36 6.80
C GLN A 8 -8.23 -15.92 7.41
N LYS A 9 -9.30 -16.70 7.21
CA LYS A 9 -10.62 -16.41 7.81
C LYS A 9 -10.58 -16.26 9.32
N GLY A 10 -9.68 -17.00 9.99
CA GLY A 10 -9.47 -16.91 11.43
C GLY A 10 -8.84 -15.60 11.93
N ASP A 11 -8.34 -14.75 11.05
CA ASP A 11 -7.71 -13.47 11.40
C ASP A 11 -8.71 -12.34 11.65
N LEU A 12 -10.00 -12.52 11.34
CA LEU A 12 -11.03 -11.50 11.48
C LEU A 12 -11.03 -10.82 12.88
N PRO A 13 -10.93 -11.53 14.01
CA PRO A 13 -10.88 -10.89 15.33
C PRO A 13 -9.66 -9.97 15.50
N HIS A 14 -8.50 -10.37 14.95
CA HIS A 14 -7.28 -9.57 14.99
C HIS A 14 -7.41 -8.31 14.13
N LEU A 15 -7.98 -8.43 12.92
CA LEU A 15 -8.21 -7.30 12.02
C LEU A 15 -9.21 -6.30 12.61
N LYS A 16 -10.29 -6.77 13.24
CA LYS A 16 -11.25 -5.91 13.98
C LYS A 16 -10.53 -5.14 15.09
N ARG A 17 -9.69 -5.80 15.86
CA ARG A 17 -8.90 -5.15 16.92
C ARG A 17 -7.98 -4.07 16.36
N LEU A 18 -7.24 -4.36 15.27
CA LEU A 18 -6.37 -3.39 14.61
C LEU A 18 -7.16 -2.20 14.07
N ALA A 19 -8.29 -2.45 13.42
CA ALA A 19 -9.16 -1.40 12.89
C ALA A 19 -9.72 -0.49 13.99
N ALA A 20 -10.15 -1.07 15.10
CA ALA A 20 -10.68 -0.31 16.24
C ALA A 20 -9.64 0.59 16.94
N VAL A 21 -8.40 0.07 17.09
CA VAL A 21 -7.31 0.82 17.76
C VAL A 21 -6.79 1.96 16.88
N LEU A 22 -6.85 1.81 15.57
CA LEU A 22 -6.17 2.73 14.66
C LEU A 22 -7.11 3.77 14.07
N ASN A 23 -8.43 3.51 14.08
CA ASN A 23 -9.45 4.40 13.50
C ASN A 23 -8.98 5.05 12.17
N THR A 24 -8.38 4.22 11.29
CA THR A 24 -7.78 4.68 10.04
C THR A 24 -8.64 4.30 8.85
N VAL A 25 -8.61 5.15 7.83
CA VAL A 25 -9.23 4.88 6.52
C VAL A 25 -8.69 3.61 5.88
N ASN A 26 -7.43 3.24 6.18
CA ASN A 26 -6.72 2.13 5.57
C ASN A 26 -7.18 0.73 6.02
N LEU A 27 -7.87 0.62 7.16
CA LEU A 27 -8.46 -0.63 7.62
C LEU A 27 -9.85 -0.30 8.18
N PRO A 28 -10.93 -0.63 7.45
CA PRO A 28 -12.28 -0.26 7.86
C PRO A 28 -12.69 -0.97 9.15
N ASN A 29 -13.28 -0.22 10.09
CA ASN A 29 -13.85 -0.78 11.32
C ASN A 29 -15.31 -1.24 11.07
N ASP A 30 -15.49 -2.07 10.06
CA ASP A 30 -16.78 -2.65 9.65
C ASP A 30 -16.58 -4.13 9.35
N GLU A 31 -17.31 -4.99 10.09
CA GLU A 31 -17.12 -6.44 10.04
C GLU A 31 -17.38 -7.03 8.66
N GLU A 32 -18.49 -6.64 8.03
CA GLU A 32 -18.88 -7.13 6.70
C GLU A 32 -17.81 -6.79 5.63
N THR A 33 -17.28 -5.57 5.70
CA THR A 33 -16.19 -5.13 4.81
C THR A 33 -14.92 -5.91 5.06
N LEU A 34 -14.55 -6.17 6.32
CA LEU A 34 -13.38 -6.99 6.66
C LEU A 34 -13.53 -8.44 6.21
N GLU A 35 -14.71 -9.05 6.38
CA GLU A 35 -14.99 -10.41 5.92
C GLU A 35 -14.88 -10.52 4.39
N ARG A 36 -15.43 -9.54 3.65
CA ARG A 36 -15.33 -9.47 2.19
C ARG A 36 -13.87 -9.33 1.75
N LEU A 37 -13.09 -8.47 2.40
CA LEU A 37 -11.68 -8.27 2.11
C LEU A 37 -10.87 -9.56 2.33
N ILE A 38 -11.12 -10.25 3.45
CA ILE A 38 -10.49 -11.55 3.75
C ILE A 38 -10.88 -12.59 2.70
N ASP A 39 -12.16 -12.73 2.36
CA ASP A 39 -12.60 -13.72 1.37
C ASP A 39 -11.99 -13.45 -0.01
N MET A 40 -11.98 -12.18 -0.45
CA MET A 40 -11.35 -11.76 -1.70
C MET A 40 -9.87 -12.13 -1.69
N SER A 41 -9.13 -11.84 -0.63
CA SER A 41 -7.72 -12.13 -0.52
C SER A 41 -7.43 -13.63 -0.50
N VAL A 42 -8.18 -14.43 0.27
CA VAL A 42 -8.05 -15.90 0.29
C VAL A 42 -8.28 -16.50 -1.09
N ARG A 43 -9.26 -16.00 -1.85
CA ARG A 43 -9.52 -16.44 -3.23
C ARG A 43 -8.42 -16.02 -4.19
N SER A 44 -7.85 -14.82 -4.00
CA SER A 44 -6.75 -14.28 -4.79
C SER A 44 -5.48 -15.12 -4.63
N PHE A 45 -5.04 -15.38 -3.39
CA PHE A 45 -3.91 -16.27 -3.10
C PHE A 45 -4.14 -17.70 -3.58
N ALA A 46 -5.39 -18.16 -3.58
CA ALA A 46 -5.76 -19.47 -4.09
C ALA A 46 -5.79 -19.57 -5.62
N GLY A 47 -5.60 -18.46 -6.35
CA GLY A 47 -5.71 -18.43 -7.81
C GLY A 47 -7.13 -18.72 -8.33
N LYS A 48 -8.17 -18.51 -7.52
CA LYS A 48 -9.57 -18.81 -7.86
C LYS A 48 -10.23 -17.74 -8.72
N LEU A 49 -9.64 -16.56 -8.83
CA LEU A 49 -10.10 -15.49 -9.71
C LEU A 49 -9.45 -15.65 -11.08
N LYS A 50 -10.27 -15.68 -12.13
CA LYS A 50 -9.81 -15.91 -13.51
C LYS A 50 -8.97 -14.74 -14.00
N ASP A 51 -9.49 -13.52 -13.84
CA ASP A 51 -8.75 -12.31 -14.17
C ASP A 51 -7.75 -12.00 -13.03
N PRO A 52 -6.44 -11.95 -13.33
CA PRO A 52 -5.44 -11.58 -12.34
C PRO A 52 -5.60 -10.16 -11.84
N PHE A 53 -6.19 -9.26 -12.61
CA PHE A 53 -6.38 -7.86 -12.26
C PHE A 53 -7.55 -7.61 -11.30
N GLU A 54 -8.45 -8.56 -11.10
CA GLU A 54 -9.48 -8.52 -10.05
C GLU A 54 -8.98 -8.89 -8.66
N ARG A 55 -7.69 -9.28 -8.53
CA ARG A 55 -7.14 -9.85 -7.29
C ARG A 55 -6.72 -8.78 -6.30
N GLU A 56 -6.99 -9.07 -5.04
CA GLU A 56 -6.54 -8.27 -3.89
C GLU A 56 -5.81 -9.19 -2.91
N TYR A 57 -4.64 -8.77 -2.46
CA TYR A 57 -3.77 -9.57 -1.62
C TYR A 57 -3.54 -8.86 -0.28
N LEU A 58 -4.13 -9.38 0.79
CA LEU A 58 -3.94 -8.90 2.15
C LEU A 58 -2.93 -9.75 2.88
N PHE A 59 -1.81 -9.14 3.25
CA PHE A 59 -0.77 -9.75 4.08
C PHE A 59 -0.96 -9.36 5.53
N VAL A 60 -0.66 -10.30 6.42
CA VAL A 60 -0.62 -10.08 7.86
C VAL A 60 0.77 -10.34 8.41
N LEU A 61 1.13 -9.61 9.46
CA LEU A 61 2.35 -9.81 10.23
C LEU A 61 1.99 -10.44 11.58
N GLU A 62 2.45 -11.64 11.80
CA GLU A 62 2.17 -12.44 12.98
C GLU A 62 3.38 -12.51 13.92
N GLU A 63 3.13 -12.45 15.21
CA GLU A 63 4.07 -12.83 16.23
C GLU A 63 3.94 -14.34 16.50
N PRO A 64 4.90 -15.18 16.07
CA PRO A 64 4.73 -16.65 16.07
C PRO A 64 4.52 -17.27 17.45
N ARG A 65 5.03 -16.64 18.52
CA ARG A 65 4.91 -17.15 19.90
C ARG A 65 3.48 -17.05 20.45
N THR A 66 2.75 -16.02 20.05
CA THR A 66 1.41 -15.74 20.55
C THR A 66 0.31 -16.02 19.52
N GLY A 67 0.68 -16.13 18.25
CA GLY A 67 -0.25 -16.18 17.11
C GLY A 67 -0.96 -14.83 16.85
N ALA A 68 -0.54 -13.76 17.53
CA ALA A 68 -1.17 -12.45 17.38
C ALA A 68 -0.78 -11.78 16.06
N VAL A 69 -1.78 -11.32 15.30
CA VAL A 69 -1.55 -10.44 14.16
C VAL A 69 -1.35 -9.02 14.66
N ILE A 70 -0.17 -8.45 14.36
CA ILE A 70 0.27 -7.12 14.83
C ILE A 70 0.29 -6.07 13.73
N GLY A 71 -0.06 -6.43 12.50
CA GLY A 71 -0.14 -5.48 11.41
C GLY A 71 -0.58 -6.11 10.09
N THR A 72 -0.90 -5.24 9.13
CA THR A 72 -1.37 -5.61 7.79
C THR A 72 -0.71 -4.77 6.71
N SER A 73 -0.75 -5.28 5.48
CA SER A 73 -0.53 -4.50 4.25
C SER A 73 -1.23 -5.16 3.07
N MET A 74 -1.56 -4.40 2.04
CA MET A 74 -2.37 -4.87 0.92
C MET A 74 -1.77 -4.49 -0.43
N VAL A 75 -2.05 -5.31 -1.44
CA VAL A 75 -1.86 -5.01 -2.86
C VAL A 75 -3.19 -5.24 -3.58
N ILE A 76 -3.65 -4.24 -4.30
CA ILE A 76 -4.75 -4.34 -5.26
C ILE A 76 -4.11 -4.46 -6.64
N ALA A 77 -4.37 -5.54 -7.36
CA ALA A 77 -3.70 -5.85 -8.63
C ALA A 77 -3.95 -4.77 -9.69
N GLN A 78 -5.16 -4.20 -9.70
CA GLN A 78 -5.52 -3.04 -10.50
C GLN A 78 -6.48 -2.13 -9.74
N HIS A 79 -6.09 -0.89 -9.53
CA HIS A 79 -6.96 0.14 -8.98
C HIS A 79 -7.67 0.90 -10.10
N GLY A 80 -8.99 0.83 -10.11
CA GLY A 80 -9.81 1.43 -11.16
C GLY A 80 -10.16 0.44 -12.28
N THR A 81 -11.47 0.24 -12.43
CA THR A 81 -12.10 -0.56 -13.46
C THR A 81 -13.10 0.30 -14.24
N TYR A 82 -13.76 -0.28 -15.23
CA TYR A 82 -14.79 0.43 -15.98
C TYR A 82 -16.01 0.80 -15.10
N GLU A 83 -16.38 -0.09 -14.19
CA GLU A 83 -17.49 0.10 -13.24
C GLU A 83 -17.13 1.02 -12.07
N ALA A 84 -15.88 0.96 -11.64
CA ALA A 84 -15.37 1.75 -10.49
C ALA A 84 -14.02 2.37 -10.82
N PRO A 85 -13.99 3.49 -11.56
CA PRO A 85 -12.74 4.12 -12.00
C PRO A 85 -11.90 4.61 -10.81
N HIS A 86 -10.58 4.64 -11.01
CA HIS A 86 -9.70 5.41 -10.16
C HIS A 86 -9.92 6.89 -10.44
N ILE A 87 -10.39 7.62 -9.44
CA ILE A 87 -10.72 9.05 -9.53
C ILE A 87 -9.67 9.84 -8.76
N TYR A 88 -9.13 10.88 -9.37
CA TYR A 88 -8.13 11.75 -8.75
C TYR A 88 -8.23 13.17 -9.30
N TYR A 89 -7.65 14.12 -8.60
CA TYR A 89 -7.36 15.43 -9.16
C TYR A 89 -5.95 15.49 -9.71
N GLU A 90 -5.79 15.95 -10.95
CA GLU A 90 -4.50 16.41 -11.46
C GLU A 90 -4.24 17.80 -10.93
N LEU A 91 -3.04 18.00 -10.34
CA LEU A 91 -2.57 19.29 -9.84
C LEU A 91 -1.67 19.91 -10.91
N SER A 92 -2.08 21.04 -11.45
CA SER A 92 -1.31 21.77 -12.47
C SER A 92 -1.25 23.27 -12.15
N GLU A 93 -0.49 24.04 -12.92
CA GLU A 93 -0.39 25.47 -12.78
C GLU A 93 -0.97 26.18 -14.01
N ARG A 94 -1.70 27.27 -13.77
CA ARG A 94 -2.14 28.21 -14.80
C ARG A 94 -1.44 29.55 -14.61
N GLU A 95 -0.84 30.06 -15.67
CA GLU A 95 -0.16 31.35 -15.68
C GLU A 95 -1.06 32.42 -16.34
N HIS A 96 -1.14 33.56 -15.71
CA HIS A 96 -1.88 34.70 -16.19
C HIS A 96 -1.04 35.98 -16.09
N TYR A 97 -1.03 36.77 -17.14
CA TYR A 97 -0.39 38.09 -17.17
C TYR A 97 -1.38 39.17 -17.56
N SER A 98 -1.34 40.28 -16.86
CA SER A 98 -2.13 41.48 -17.20
C SER A 98 -1.19 42.65 -17.47
N ALA A 99 -1.20 43.15 -18.71
CA ALA A 99 -0.40 44.28 -19.10
C ALA A 99 -0.87 45.60 -18.44
N SER A 100 -2.17 45.73 -18.16
CA SER A 100 -2.75 46.95 -17.57
C SER A 100 -2.28 47.20 -16.14
N ILE A 101 -1.99 46.17 -15.37
CA ILE A 101 -1.51 46.28 -13.98
C ILE A 101 -0.09 45.78 -13.83
N ASP A 102 0.55 45.34 -14.94
CA ASP A 102 1.88 44.79 -14.99
C ASP A 102 2.11 43.69 -13.93
N ARG A 103 1.24 42.69 -13.92
CA ARG A 103 1.27 41.59 -12.93
C ARG A 103 1.21 40.23 -13.61
N HIS A 104 2.06 39.35 -13.13
CA HIS A 104 2.09 37.94 -13.48
C HIS A 104 1.71 37.09 -12.27
N PHE A 105 0.76 36.18 -12.45
CA PHE A 105 0.29 35.28 -11.42
C PHE A 105 0.37 33.82 -11.89
N ARG A 106 0.70 32.93 -10.96
CA ARG A 106 0.59 31.49 -11.13
C ARG A 106 -0.43 30.95 -10.13
N HIS A 107 -1.39 30.20 -10.63
CA HIS A 107 -2.45 29.60 -9.83
C HIS A 107 -2.39 28.10 -9.95
N LYS A 108 -2.33 27.40 -8.81
CA LYS A 108 -2.55 25.96 -8.77
C LYS A 108 -4.02 25.66 -9.05
N VAL A 109 -4.28 24.65 -9.87
CA VAL A 109 -5.62 24.19 -10.21
C VAL A 109 -5.73 22.68 -10.04
N LEU A 110 -6.93 22.22 -9.63
CA LEU A 110 -7.33 20.84 -9.54
C LEU A 110 -8.25 20.53 -10.71
N SER A 111 -7.90 19.57 -11.54
CA SER A 111 -8.73 19.06 -12.64
C SER A 111 -9.08 17.61 -12.36
N ILE A 112 -10.38 17.27 -12.28
CA ILE A 112 -10.81 15.91 -12.01
C ILE A 112 -10.50 15.01 -13.20
N ALA A 113 -9.97 13.82 -12.91
CA ALA A 113 -9.61 12.83 -13.93
C ALA A 113 -9.99 11.42 -13.49
N TYR A 114 -10.14 10.53 -14.47
CA TYR A 114 -10.62 9.16 -14.30
C TYR A 114 -9.70 8.20 -15.01
N ASN A 115 -9.33 7.12 -14.35
CA ASN A 115 -8.57 6.03 -14.95
C ASN A 115 -9.32 4.71 -14.81
N TYR A 116 -9.68 4.10 -15.92
CA TYR A 116 -10.47 2.86 -15.99
C TYR A 116 -9.59 1.59 -16.04
N GLU A 117 -8.31 1.75 -16.35
CA GLU A 117 -7.30 0.71 -16.36
C GLU A 117 -6.10 1.17 -15.53
N GLY A 118 -6.37 1.43 -14.27
CA GLY A 118 -5.42 2.09 -13.37
C GLY A 118 -4.24 1.21 -12.97
N PRO A 119 -3.33 1.78 -12.17
CA PRO A 119 -2.13 1.08 -11.71
C PRO A 119 -2.45 -0.03 -10.71
N THR A 120 -1.46 -0.86 -10.41
CA THR A 120 -1.46 -1.65 -9.18
C THR A 120 -1.37 -0.69 -8.01
N GLU A 121 -2.20 -0.87 -6.98
CA GLU A 121 -2.16 -0.05 -5.77
C GLU A 121 -1.58 -0.82 -4.61
N ILE A 122 -0.74 -0.14 -3.82
CA ILE A 122 -0.26 -0.63 -2.53
C ILE A 122 -0.85 0.22 -1.40
N GLY A 123 -1.61 -0.43 -0.52
CA GLY A 123 -2.31 0.22 0.58
C GLY A 123 -2.35 -0.60 1.86
N GLY A 124 -3.31 -0.32 2.72
CA GLY A 124 -3.61 -1.10 3.91
C GLY A 124 -2.46 -1.30 4.89
N LEU A 125 -1.43 -0.43 4.86
CA LEU A 125 -0.26 -0.54 5.73
C LEU A 125 -0.58 -0.05 7.13
N VAL A 126 -0.79 -0.99 8.02
CA VAL A 126 -1.18 -0.76 9.41
C VAL A 126 -0.29 -1.57 10.34
N VAL A 127 0.22 -0.96 11.40
CA VAL A 127 1.00 -1.63 12.46
C VAL A 127 0.41 -1.23 13.81
N ASP A 128 0.21 -2.21 14.68
CA ASP A 128 -0.19 -1.98 16.07
C ASP A 128 0.76 -0.96 16.73
N PRO A 129 0.25 0.13 17.33
CA PRO A 129 1.09 1.16 17.94
C PRO A 129 2.15 0.63 18.92
N LEU A 130 1.83 -0.43 19.65
CA LEU A 130 2.75 -1.06 20.62
C LEU A 130 3.97 -1.73 19.94
N HIS A 131 3.88 -2.00 18.63
CA HIS A 131 4.92 -2.70 17.87
C HIS A 131 5.62 -1.80 16.84
N ARG A 132 5.24 -0.52 16.71
CA ARG A 132 5.82 0.39 15.68
C ARG A 132 7.31 0.66 15.86
N SER A 133 7.78 0.67 17.09
CA SER A 133 9.17 0.93 17.42
C SER A 133 9.88 -0.36 17.80
N GLY A 134 11.00 -0.66 17.14
CA GLY A 134 11.77 -1.85 17.47
C GLY A 134 12.73 -2.27 16.36
N PRO A 135 13.69 -3.15 16.67
CA PRO A 135 14.73 -3.60 15.73
C PRO A 135 14.16 -4.42 14.56
N ASP A 136 12.99 -5.04 14.75
CA ASP A 136 12.35 -5.86 13.71
C ASP A 136 11.78 -5.02 12.55
N LYS A 137 11.55 -3.71 12.75
CA LYS A 137 11.02 -2.79 11.73
C LYS A 137 9.73 -3.33 11.05
N PRO A 138 8.67 -3.63 11.81
CA PRO A 138 7.47 -4.30 11.29
C PRO A 138 6.80 -3.58 10.12
N GLY A 139 6.73 -2.24 10.16
CA GLY A 139 6.18 -1.45 9.06
C GLY A 139 6.97 -1.61 7.75
N LYS A 140 8.30 -1.74 7.84
CA LYS A 140 9.14 -1.99 6.66
C LYS A 140 8.95 -3.41 6.13
N GLN A 141 8.84 -4.40 7.01
CA GLN A 141 8.56 -5.78 6.61
C GLN A 141 7.23 -5.87 5.85
N LEU A 142 6.15 -5.30 6.41
CA LEU A 142 4.83 -5.22 5.78
C LEU A 142 4.84 -4.41 4.47
N SER A 143 5.64 -3.36 4.39
CA SER A 143 5.79 -2.61 3.15
C SER A 143 6.49 -3.44 2.08
N TYR A 144 7.58 -4.11 2.41
CA TYR A 144 8.44 -4.79 1.45
C TYR A 144 7.89 -6.12 0.97
N VAL A 145 7.09 -6.84 1.78
CA VAL A 145 6.46 -8.11 1.38
C VAL A 145 5.59 -7.96 0.13
N ARG A 146 4.94 -6.80 -0.05
CA ARG A 146 4.14 -6.50 -1.24
C ARG A 146 5.00 -6.54 -2.51
N PHE A 147 6.18 -5.94 -2.47
CA PHE A 147 7.12 -5.93 -3.59
C PHE A 147 7.75 -7.30 -3.84
N LEU A 148 8.03 -8.07 -2.78
CA LEU A 148 8.48 -9.45 -2.92
C LEU A 148 7.43 -10.30 -3.65
N TYR A 149 6.17 -10.21 -3.23
CA TYR A 149 5.07 -10.93 -3.87
C TYR A 149 4.84 -10.48 -5.32
N MET A 150 4.90 -9.18 -5.58
CA MET A 150 4.80 -8.64 -6.95
C MET A 150 5.94 -9.12 -7.85
N ALA A 151 7.16 -9.26 -7.33
CA ALA A 151 8.30 -9.80 -8.10
C ALA A 151 8.12 -11.29 -8.44
N MET A 152 7.52 -12.08 -7.53
CA MET A 152 7.18 -13.49 -7.75
C MET A 152 6.10 -13.67 -8.83
N HIS A 153 5.15 -12.74 -8.92
CA HIS A 153 3.95 -12.83 -9.76
C HIS A 153 3.81 -11.65 -10.72
N ARG A 154 4.90 -11.24 -11.37
CA ARG A 154 4.97 -10.01 -12.16
C ARG A 154 3.83 -9.80 -13.15
N THR A 155 3.36 -10.85 -13.79
CA THR A 155 2.29 -10.81 -14.80
C THR A 155 0.90 -10.58 -14.24
N SER A 156 0.73 -10.67 -12.93
CA SER A 156 -0.54 -10.41 -12.24
C SER A 156 -0.70 -8.94 -11.83
N PHE A 157 0.25 -8.08 -12.16
CA PHE A 157 0.28 -6.70 -11.73
C PHE A 157 0.55 -5.76 -12.90
N ARG A 158 0.02 -4.54 -12.82
CA ARG A 158 0.18 -3.50 -13.83
C ARG A 158 1.62 -2.98 -13.92
N ASP A 159 1.91 -2.22 -14.99
CA ASP A 159 3.24 -1.66 -15.24
C ASP A 159 3.56 -0.42 -14.39
N ARG A 160 2.59 0.06 -13.65
CA ARG A 160 2.74 1.13 -12.65
C ARG A 160 2.21 0.67 -11.30
N VAL A 161 2.87 1.14 -10.26
CA VAL A 161 2.45 0.94 -8.86
C VAL A 161 2.17 2.30 -8.25
N LEU A 162 0.97 2.43 -7.67
CA LEU A 162 0.48 3.60 -6.97
C LEU A 162 0.54 3.38 -5.46
N ALA A 163 0.90 4.42 -4.74
CA ALA A 163 0.70 4.58 -3.30
C ALA A 163 0.05 5.93 -3.04
N GLU A 164 -1.14 5.93 -2.47
CA GLU A 164 -1.81 7.13 -1.99
C GLU A 164 -1.38 7.39 -0.55
N LEU A 165 -0.77 8.53 -0.29
CA LEU A 165 -0.30 8.89 1.04
C LEU A 165 -1.27 9.84 1.73
N MET A 166 -1.62 9.51 2.96
CA MET A 166 -2.54 10.32 3.77
C MET A 166 -1.96 11.73 4.01
N PRO A 167 -2.75 12.79 3.75
CA PRO A 167 -2.35 14.17 4.03
C PRO A 167 -2.51 14.50 5.52
N PRO A 168 -2.15 15.72 5.96
CA PRO A 168 -2.54 16.23 7.26
C PRO A 168 -4.07 16.31 7.40
N LEU A 169 -4.64 15.53 8.31
CA LEU A 169 -6.05 15.60 8.68
C LEU A 169 -6.25 16.48 9.91
N LEU A 170 -7.50 16.92 10.13
CA LEU A 170 -7.90 17.58 11.37
C LEU A 170 -7.79 16.63 12.57
N PRO A 171 -7.68 17.14 13.81
CA PRO A 171 -7.56 16.27 15.01
C PRO A 171 -8.72 15.28 15.19
N ASP A 172 -9.89 15.58 14.63
CA ASP A 172 -11.08 14.73 14.63
C ASP A 172 -11.15 13.77 13.41
N GLY A 173 -10.09 13.71 12.61
CA GLY A 173 -9.98 12.83 11.45
C GLY A 173 -10.66 13.34 10.17
N ARG A 174 -11.27 14.54 10.18
CA ARG A 174 -11.89 15.12 8.99
C ARG A 174 -10.85 15.67 8.01
N SER A 175 -11.18 15.61 6.73
CA SER A 175 -10.43 16.24 5.65
C SER A 175 -10.83 17.70 5.48
N VAL A 176 -9.86 18.62 5.47
CA VAL A 176 -10.13 20.02 5.18
C VAL A 176 -10.52 20.26 3.71
N LEU A 177 -9.99 19.44 2.79
CA LEU A 177 -10.38 19.50 1.37
C LEU A 177 -11.82 19.05 1.19
N TRP A 178 -12.21 17.94 1.84
CA TRP A 178 -13.59 17.46 1.78
C TRP A 178 -14.60 18.49 2.30
N GLU A 179 -14.34 19.09 3.44
CA GLU A 179 -15.20 20.14 4.00
C GLU A 179 -15.31 21.36 3.06
N CYS A 180 -14.26 21.64 2.28
CA CYS A 180 -14.22 22.78 1.36
C CYS A 180 -14.88 22.49 0.01
N VAL A 181 -14.73 21.27 -0.52
CA VAL A 181 -15.17 20.87 -1.87
C VAL A 181 -16.22 19.76 -1.77
N GLY A 182 -15.83 18.52 -1.48
CA GLY A 182 -16.69 17.35 -1.62
C GLY A 182 -18.01 17.47 -0.91
N LYS A 183 -18.03 17.93 0.33
CA LYS A 183 -19.25 18.14 1.11
C LYS A 183 -20.22 19.18 0.49
N ARG A 184 -19.69 20.17 -0.21
CA ARG A 184 -20.54 21.21 -0.85
C ARG A 184 -21.29 20.69 -2.06
N PHE A 185 -20.74 19.69 -2.75
CA PHE A 185 -21.34 19.08 -3.93
C PHE A 185 -22.20 17.86 -3.61
N THR A 186 -21.89 17.16 -2.50
CA THR A 186 -22.56 15.90 -2.16
C THR A 186 -23.47 15.98 -0.95
N GLY A 187 -23.26 16.96 -0.05
CA GLY A 187 -23.93 17.04 1.25
C GLY A 187 -23.43 15.99 2.28
N LEU A 188 -22.56 15.05 1.88
CA LEU A 188 -22.07 13.97 2.74
C LEU A 188 -20.90 14.44 3.62
N THR A 189 -20.80 13.85 4.80
CA THR A 189 -19.57 13.94 5.60
C THR A 189 -18.44 13.15 4.94
N TYR A 190 -17.20 13.44 5.30
CA TYR A 190 -16.03 12.71 4.80
C TYR A 190 -16.15 11.19 5.04
N SER A 191 -16.56 10.78 6.25
CA SER A 191 -16.72 9.36 6.60
C SER A 191 -17.85 8.66 5.82
N GLU A 192 -18.98 9.36 5.60
CA GLU A 192 -20.10 8.80 4.80
C GLU A 192 -19.69 8.61 3.34
N ALA A 193 -19.02 9.62 2.78
CA ALA A 193 -18.55 9.57 1.40
C ALA A 193 -17.45 8.51 1.20
N ASP A 194 -16.50 8.38 2.11
CA ASP A 194 -15.48 7.33 2.09
C ASP A 194 -16.11 5.94 2.12
N LYS A 195 -17.08 5.72 3.02
CA LYS A 195 -17.83 4.45 3.09
C LYS A 195 -18.58 4.16 1.79
N LEU A 196 -19.27 5.16 1.21
CA LEU A 196 -20.03 5.02 -0.03
C LEU A 196 -19.10 4.73 -1.22
N SER A 197 -17.95 5.40 -1.30
CA SER A 197 -17.00 5.27 -2.41
C SER A 197 -16.42 3.86 -2.59
N ARG A 198 -16.41 3.07 -1.51
CA ARG A 198 -16.00 1.65 -1.55
C ARG A 198 -17.01 0.76 -2.27
N GLN A 199 -18.26 1.19 -2.34
CA GLN A 199 -19.35 0.46 -3.00
C GLN A 199 -19.64 1.03 -4.39
N ASN A 200 -19.69 2.35 -4.49
CA ASN A 200 -20.03 3.07 -5.70
C ASN A 200 -19.38 4.46 -5.72
N LYS A 201 -18.76 4.82 -6.82
CA LYS A 201 -18.12 6.14 -7.04
C LYS A 201 -18.91 7.04 -7.99
N GLU A 202 -20.14 6.64 -8.39
CA GLU A 202 -20.97 7.38 -9.33
C GLU A 202 -21.25 8.80 -8.85
N PHE A 203 -21.56 9.00 -7.55
CA PHE A 203 -21.84 10.32 -6.98
C PHE A 203 -20.69 11.33 -7.15
N ILE A 204 -19.45 10.87 -7.21
CA ILE A 204 -18.29 11.76 -7.49
C ILE A 204 -18.34 12.15 -8.96
N LYS A 205 -18.57 11.19 -9.86
CA LYS A 205 -18.62 11.44 -11.30
C LYS A 205 -19.74 12.41 -11.70
N GLU A 206 -20.90 12.27 -11.07
CA GLU A 206 -22.09 13.07 -11.42
C GLU A 206 -22.15 14.41 -10.71
N LEU A 207 -21.63 14.53 -9.49
CA LEU A 207 -21.80 15.73 -8.67
C LEU A 207 -20.57 16.63 -8.62
N PHE A 208 -19.37 16.10 -8.82
CA PHE A 208 -18.17 16.94 -8.74
C PHE A 208 -18.03 17.82 -9.99
N PRO A 209 -17.47 19.04 -9.84
CA PRO A 209 -17.28 19.94 -10.96
C PRO A 209 -16.28 19.37 -11.97
N SER A 210 -16.68 19.34 -13.24
CA SER A 210 -15.81 18.93 -14.35
C SER A 210 -14.83 20.03 -14.80
N SER A 211 -15.04 21.28 -14.34
CA SER A 211 -14.16 22.42 -14.63
C SER A 211 -12.99 22.49 -13.65
N ASP A 212 -11.92 23.18 -14.06
CA ASP A 212 -10.79 23.49 -13.19
C ASP A 212 -11.21 24.21 -11.92
N ILE A 213 -10.71 23.76 -10.77
CA ILE A 213 -10.92 24.39 -9.47
C ILE A 213 -9.62 25.08 -9.06
N PHE A 214 -9.66 26.41 -8.97
CA PHE A 214 -8.50 27.21 -8.56
C PHE A 214 -8.23 27.07 -7.06
N VAL A 215 -7.13 26.44 -6.68
CA VAL A 215 -6.70 26.24 -5.29
C VAL A 215 -6.54 27.57 -4.55
N THR A 216 -6.17 28.64 -5.27
CA THR A 216 -6.04 30.00 -4.74
C THR A 216 -7.37 30.54 -4.14
N LEU A 217 -8.53 30.05 -4.57
CA LEU A 217 -9.83 30.43 -4.03
C LEU A 217 -10.15 29.72 -2.70
N PHE A 218 -9.39 28.71 -2.31
CA PHE A 218 -9.60 28.02 -1.07
C PHE A 218 -9.05 28.81 0.13
N PRO A 219 -9.58 28.58 1.33
CA PRO A 219 -8.95 29.06 2.55
C PRO A 219 -7.50 28.59 2.65
N GLU A 220 -6.63 29.43 3.18
CA GLU A 220 -5.17 29.15 3.28
C GLU A 220 -4.84 27.78 3.90
N ARG A 221 -5.63 27.38 4.91
CA ARG A 221 -5.49 26.05 5.56
C ARG A 221 -5.67 24.87 4.58
N VAL A 222 -6.55 25.02 3.56
CA VAL A 222 -6.77 23.99 2.52
C VAL A 222 -5.63 24.01 1.50
N GLN A 223 -5.23 25.23 1.07
CA GLN A 223 -4.10 25.39 0.15
C GLN A 223 -2.81 24.71 0.66
N LYS A 224 -2.58 24.76 1.98
CA LYS A 224 -1.40 24.15 2.64
C LYS A 224 -1.45 22.64 2.75
N VAL A 225 -2.59 22.00 2.53
CA VAL A 225 -2.76 20.55 2.71
C VAL A 225 -2.74 19.80 1.38
N VAL A 226 -3.26 20.40 0.31
CA VAL A 226 -3.35 19.75 -1.00
C VAL A 226 -1.97 19.33 -1.50
N GLY A 227 -1.79 18.04 -1.76
CA GLY A 227 -0.54 17.46 -2.22
C GLY A 227 0.55 17.32 -1.14
N GLN A 228 0.21 17.52 0.13
CA GLN A 228 1.14 17.39 1.25
C GLN A 228 1.00 16.04 1.94
N VAL A 229 2.13 15.43 2.28
CA VAL A 229 2.16 14.20 3.08
C VAL A 229 1.95 14.52 4.55
N GLY A 230 1.06 13.79 5.21
CA GLY A 230 0.80 13.92 6.63
C GLY A 230 1.98 13.46 7.50
N PRO A 231 2.16 14.05 8.71
CA PRO A 231 3.28 13.73 9.60
C PRO A 231 3.43 12.22 9.88
N GLN A 232 2.31 11.52 10.00
CA GLN A 232 2.28 10.06 10.31
C GLN A 232 2.74 9.19 9.13
N THR A 233 2.73 9.71 7.89
CA THR A 233 3.10 8.98 6.68
C THR A 233 4.45 9.40 6.10
N HIS A 234 5.16 10.38 6.67
CA HIS A 234 6.52 10.78 6.24
C HIS A 234 7.52 9.61 6.24
N GLY A 235 7.37 8.67 7.19
CA GLY A 235 8.21 7.46 7.21
C GLY A 235 7.99 6.57 6.00
N VAL A 236 6.72 6.42 5.60
CA VAL A 236 6.31 5.66 4.41
C VAL A 236 6.79 6.37 3.14
N GLN A 237 6.61 7.68 3.04
CA GLN A 237 7.12 8.49 1.93
C GLN A 237 8.61 8.23 1.70
N ARG A 238 9.46 8.46 2.71
CA ARG A 238 10.91 8.25 2.60
C ARG A 238 11.27 6.83 2.18
N MET A 239 10.53 5.84 2.67
CA MET A 239 10.75 4.43 2.32
C MET A 239 10.41 4.17 0.84
N LEU A 240 9.31 4.73 0.34
CA LEU A 240 8.88 4.59 -1.06
C LEU A 240 9.83 5.34 -2.01
N GLU A 241 10.24 6.57 -1.67
CA GLU A 241 11.19 7.34 -2.47
C GLU A 241 12.53 6.61 -2.65
N ARG A 242 13.04 5.94 -1.60
CA ARG A 242 14.27 5.13 -1.67
C ARG A 242 14.20 3.97 -2.66
N ILE A 243 13.01 3.44 -2.92
CA ILE A 243 12.81 2.33 -3.86
C ILE A 243 12.30 2.77 -5.23
N GLY A 244 12.26 4.10 -5.48
CA GLY A 244 12.01 4.66 -6.80
C GLY A 244 10.67 5.37 -7.00
N PHE A 245 9.81 5.42 -6.00
CA PHE A 245 8.54 6.15 -6.10
C PHE A 245 8.77 7.66 -6.11
N ARG A 246 7.91 8.36 -6.84
CA ARG A 246 7.92 9.83 -6.92
C ARG A 246 6.49 10.36 -6.87
N TYR A 247 6.33 11.57 -6.34
CA TYR A 247 5.09 12.32 -6.42
C TYR A 247 4.77 12.64 -7.90
N VAL A 248 3.52 12.43 -8.32
CA VAL A 248 3.12 12.54 -9.72
C VAL A 248 2.12 13.67 -9.99
N GLU A 249 2.10 14.70 -9.14
CA GLU A 249 1.21 15.87 -9.25
C GLU A 249 -0.27 15.45 -9.35
N ARG A 250 -0.65 14.42 -8.59
CA ARG A 250 -2.01 13.94 -8.42
C ARG A 250 -2.34 13.82 -6.96
N VAL A 251 -3.62 14.07 -6.64
CA VAL A 251 -4.10 13.99 -5.27
C VAL A 251 -5.45 13.28 -5.21
N ASP A 252 -5.70 12.64 -4.08
CA ASP A 252 -6.98 12.02 -3.77
C ASP A 252 -8.08 13.10 -3.66
N PRO A 253 -9.26 12.89 -4.27
CA PRO A 253 -10.34 13.89 -4.27
C PRO A 253 -11.04 14.04 -2.92
N PHE A 254 -10.88 13.08 -2.00
CA PHE A 254 -11.48 13.13 -0.67
C PHE A 254 -10.66 13.97 0.31
N ASP A 255 -9.35 13.79 0.30
CA ASP A 255 -8.52 14.38 1.34
C ASP A 255 -7.36 15.23 0.82
N GLY A 256 -7.06 15.16 -0.48
CA GLY A 256 -5.94 15.88 -1.09
C GLY A 256 -4.60 15.21 -0.89
N GLY A 257 -4.59 13.95 -0.46
CA GLY A 257 -3.40 13.15 -0.26
C GLY A 257 -2.61 12.95 -1.56
N PRO A 258 -1.28 13.10 -1.53
CA PRO A 258 -0.46 13.00 -2.73
C PRO A 258 -0.32 11.57 -3.22
N HIS A 259 -0.39 11.39 -4.53
CA HIS A 259 -0.13 10.12 -5.20
C HIS A 259 1.38 9.98 -5.50
N PHE A 260 1.95 8.87 -5.07
CA PHE A 260 3.30 8.46 -5.39
C PHE A 260 3.26 7.26 -6.32
N GLU A 261 3.94 7.33 -7.45
CA GLU A 261 4.00 6.24 -8.43
C GLU A 261 5.44 5.84 -8.74
N CYS A 262 5.59 4.58 -9.17
CA CYS A 262 6.79 4.06 -9.78
C CYS A 262 6.42 3.10 -10.92
N ARG A 263 7.22 3.04 -11.99
CA ARG A 263 7.10 1.92 -12.93
C ARG A 263 7.51 0.64 -12.23
N THR A 264 6.72 -0.41 -12.37
CA THR A 264 6.98 -1.70 -11.70
C THR A 264 8.39 -2.22 -11.99
N SER A 265 8.86 -2.05 -13.24
CA SER A 265 10.22 -2.43 -13.66
C SER A 265 11.35 -1.56 -13.08
N GLU A 266 11.02 -0.39 -12.53
CA GLU A 266 11.98 0.55 -11.94
C GLU A 266 12.05 0.45 -10.41
N VAL A 267 11.10 -0.25 -9.79
CA VAL A 267 11.13 -0.48 -8.33
C VAL A 267 12.38 -1.25 -7.97
N THR A 268 13.26 -0.64 -7.16
CA THR A 268 14.57 -1.18 -6.81
C THR A 268 14.48 -2.59 -6.21
N LEU A 269 13.47 -2.87 -5.38
CA LEU A 269 13.27 -4.19 -4.76
C LEU A 269 12.94 -5.26 -5.79
N LEU A 270 12.12 -4.96 -6.81
CA LEU A 270 11.80 -5.89 -7.88
C LEU A 270 13.02 -6.18 -8.76
N ARG A 271 13.86 -5.17 -9.02
CA ARG A 271 15.11 -5.34 -9.79
C ARG A 271 16.15 -6.18 -9.06
N LYS A 272 16.14 -6.14 -7.71
CA LYS A 272 17.04 -6.92 -6.85
C LYS A 272 16.45 -8.27 -6.42
N PHE A 273 15.30 -8.65 -6.97
CA PHE A 273 14.67 -9.95 -6.71
C PHE A 273 15.56 -11.10 -7.15
N ARG A 274 15.66 -12.11 -6.30
CA ARG A 274 16.42 -13.35 -6.55
C ARG A 274 15.61 -14.57 -6.16
N THR A 275 15.95 -15.71 -6.73
CA THR A 275 15.50 -17.03 -6.26
C THR A 275 16.72 -17.88 -5.99
N ALA A 276 16.66 -18.70 -4.93
CA ALA A 276 17.72 -19.62 -4.56
C ALA A 276 17.14 -20.92 -3.99
N ARG A 277 17.95 -21.96 -3.87
CA ARG A 277 17.59 -23.19 -3.18
C ARG A 277 18.21 -23.22 -1.79
N VAL A 278 17.45 -23.68 -0.82
CA VAL A 278 17.93 -23.81 0.56
C VAL A 278 19.08 -24.85 0.59
N ALA A 279 20.17 -24.47 1.22
CA ALA A 279 21.35 -25.32 1.40
C ALA A 279 21.05 -26.56 2.25
N PRO A 280 21.81 -27.69 2.05
CA PRO A 280 21.64 -28.90 2.85
C PRO A 280 22.16 -28.76 4.30
N GLU A 281 23.06 -27.81 4.54
CA GLU A 281 23.75 -27.66 5.82
C GLU A 281 23.59 -26.24 6.38
N ASP A 282 23.58 -26.14 7.72
CA ASP A 282 23.59 -24.86 8.45
C ASP A 282 25.07 -24.45 8.65
N LEU A 283 25.60 -23.64 7.76
CA LEU A 283 26.94 -23.07 7.88
C LEU A 283 26.90 -21.76 8.66
N ALA A 284 27.93 -21.55 9.48
CA ALA A 284 28.11 -20.27 10.15
C ALA A 284 28.13 -19.09 9.15
N LEU A 285 27.28 -18.10 9.39
CA LEU A 285 27.11 -16.94 8.50
C LEU A 285 28.25 -15.92 8.79
N GLU A 286 29.43 -16.11 8.18
CA GLU A 286 30.54 -15.16 8.33
C GLU A 286 30.26 -13.84 7.59
N VAL A 287 29.53 -13.88 6.48
CA VAL A 287 29.05 -12.70 5.74
C VAL A 287 27.57 -12.90 5.47
N ALA A 288 26.74 -12.11 6.14
CA ALA A 288 25.30 -12.23 6.05
C ALA A 288 24.66 -11.01 5.39
N GLU A 289 23.72 -11.25 4.48
CA GLU A 289 22.85 -10.25 3.89
C GLU A 289 21.51 -10.22 4.64
N ASP A 290 21.01 -9.01 4.95
CA ASP A 290 19.68 -8.81 5.54
C ASP A 290 18.61 -8.88 4.44
N MET A 291 17.86 -9.96 4.40
CA MET A 291 16.92 -10.26 3.32
C MET A 291 15.51 -10.52 3.85
N LEU A 292 14.51 -10.23 3.02
CA LEU A 292 13.17 -10.78 3.18
C LEU A 292 13.09 -12.04 2.31
N VAL A 293 12.91 -13.18 2.95
CA VAL A 293 12.89 -14.51 2.32
C VAL A 293 11.48 -15.05 2.34
N SER A 294 11.00 -15.56 1.21
CA SER A 294 9.65 -16.13 1.11
C SER A 294 9.62 -17.49 0.45
N VAL A 295 8.56 -18.23 0.78
CA VAL A 295 8.13 -19.44 0.12
C VAL A 295 6.65 -19.38 -0.20
N GLU A 296 6.25 -19.96 -1.30
CA GLU A 296 4.85 -20.17 -1.65
C GLU A 296 4.57 -21.65 -1.82
N ARG A 297 3.43 -22.09 -1.28
CA ARG A 297 2.97 -23.50 -1.33
C ARG A 297 1.80 -23.62 -2.30
N GLU A 298 1.75 -24.70 -3.04
CA GLU A 298 0.67 -24.93 -4.02
C GLU A 298 -0.71 -25.09 -3.37
N SER A 299 -0.75 -25.59 -2.13
CA SER A 299 -2.00 -25.87 -1.42
C SER A 299 -1.87 -25.69 0.10
N GLY A 300 -3.00 -25.63 0.79
CA GLY A 300 -3.06 -25.54 2.26
C GLY A 300 -3.37 -24.13 2.79
N ARG A 301 -3.30 -24.00 4.13
CA ARG A 301 -3.38 -22.71 4.82
C ARG A 301 -1.99 -22.03 4.78
N ASN A 302 -2.00 -20.69 4.81
CA ASN A 302 -0.78 -19.89 4.76
C ASN A 302 0.09 -20.30 3.55
N ARG A 303 -0.47 -20.14 2.36
CA ARG A 303 0.20 -20.49 1.10
C ARG A 303 1.47 -19.68 0.91
N PHE A 304 1.41 -18.41 1.22
CA PHE A 304 2.55 -17.51 1.20
C PHE A 304 3.08 -17.28 2.62
N ARG A 305 4.39 -17.42 2.79
CA ARG A 305 5.11 -17.09 4.03
C ARG A 305 6.36 -16.31 3.70
N ALA A 306 6.68 -15.31 4.51
CA ALA A 306 7.95 -14.61 4.42
C ALA A 306 8.48 -14.22 5.80
N VAL A 307 9.80 -14.16 5.90
CA VAL A 307 10.50 -13.83 7.14
C VAL A 307 11.70 -12.95 6.81
N ARG A 308 11.94 -11.91 7.60
CA ARG A 308 13.22 -11.17 7.56
C ARG A 308 14.29 -12.00 8.23
N SER A 309 15.39 -12.26 7.54
CA SER A 309 16.49 -13.08 8.02
C SER A 309 17.83 -12.59 7.53
N GLN A 310 18.86 -12.82 8.35
CA GLN A 310 20.24 -12.79 7.90
C GLN A 310 20.53 -14.08 7.14
N VAL A 311 21.00 -13.97 5.89
CA VAL A 311 21.24 -15.11 5.02
C VAL A 311 22.59 -14.97 4.33
N ARG A 312 23.22 -16.08 3.97
CA ARG A 312 24.34 -16.10 3.04
C ARG A 312 23.86 -16.66 1.70
N ILE A 313 24.23 -16.00 0.61
CA ILE A 313 23.87 -16.44 -0.74
C ILE A 313 25.16 -16.73 -1.51
N ASP A 314 25.25 -17.96 -1.99
CA ASP A 314 26.33 -18.40 -2.89
C ASP A 314 25.68 -18.86 -4.21
N ASP A 315 25.79 -18.03 -5.27
CA ASP A 315 25.17 -18.26 -6.58
C ASP A 315 23.65 -18.51 -6.45
N GLN A 316 23.20 -19.73 -6.65
CA GLN A 316 21.78 -20.13 -6.59
C GLN A 316 21.43 -20.89 -5.28
N VAL A 317 22.31 -20.88 -4.30
CA VAL A 317 22.11 -21.54 -3.01
C VAL A 317 22.03 -20.49 -1.91
N VAL A 318 21.10 -20.67 -0.98
CA VAL A 318 20.94 -19.81 0.19
C VAL A 318 21.05 -20.62 1.49
N TYR A 319 21.87 -20.14 2.39
CA TYR A 319 22.03 -20.67 3.75
C TYR A 319 21.10 -19.91 4.68
N LEU A 320 20.13 -20.60 5.26
CA LEU A 320 19.12 -20.03 6.14
C LEU A 320 19.33 -20.54 7.58
N PRO A 321 19.26 -19.67 8.59
CA PRO A 321 19.21 -20.10 9.99
C PRO A 321 18.08 -21.10 10.25
N ALA A 322 18.27 -22.04 11.15
CA ALA A 322 17.28 -23.08 11.49
C ALA A 322 15.91 -22.49 11.86
N GLN A 323 15.88 -21.41 12.65
CA GLN A 323 14.64 -20.70 13.00
C GLN A 323 13.92 -20.14 11.76
N THR A 324 14.65 -19.65 10.76
CA THR A 324 14.07 -19.16 9.50
C THR A 324 13.47 -20.31 8.70
N GLN A 325 14.17 -21.44 8.62
CA GLN A 325 13.68 -22.64 7.95
C GLN A 325 12.39 -23.16 8.61
N GLU A 326 12.34 -23.19 9.93
CA GLU A 326 11.19 -23.60 10.72
C GLU A 326 9.97 -22.69 10.45
N LEU A 327 10.13 -21.36 10.55
CA LEU A 327 9.04 -20.40 10.33
C LEU A 327 8.51 -20.44 8.89
N LEU A 328 9.39 -20.58 7.90
CA LEU A 328 9.00 -20.74 6.52
C LEU A 328 8.43 -22.15 6.25
N GLY A 329 8.80 -23.13 7.06
CA GLY A 329 8.48 -24.55 6.86
C GLY A 329 9.14 -25.09 5.60
N VAL A 330 10.42 -24.79 5.42
CA VAL A 330 11.26 -25.22 4.31
C VAL A 330 12.40 -26.11 4.79
N SER A 331 12.88 -26.95 3.89
CA SER A 331 14.07 -27.80 4.09
C SER A 331 15.02 -27.65 2.91
N SER A 332 16.17 -28.32 2.99
CA SER A 332 17.15 -28.36 1.91
C SER A 332 16.52 -28.66 0.54
N GLY A 333 17.00 -27.96 -0.48
CA GLY A 333 16.57 -28.08 -1.87
C GLY A 333 15.30 -27.30 -2.23
N VAL A 334 14.52 -26.82 -1.24
CA VAL A 334 13.32 -26.02 -1.49
C VAL A 334 13.72 -24.68 -2.12
N LYS A 335 12.99 -24.28 -3.18
CA LYS A 335 13.18 -22.98 -3.82
C LYS A 335 12.53 -21.89 -2.99
N VAL A 336 13.27 -20.84 -2.69
CA VAL A 336 12.79 -19.63 -2.00
C VAL A 336 13.01 -18.39 -2.85
N SER A 337 12.25 -17.34 -2.57
CA SER A 337 12.34 -16.05 -3.22
C SER A 337 12.82 -14.99 -2.22
N LEU A 338 13.65 -14.05 -2.69
CA LEU A 338 14.35 -13.10 -1.82
C LEU A 338 14.38 -11.71 -2.43
N ILE A 339 14.26 -10.70 -1.56
CA ILE A 339 14.62 -9.31 -1.84
C ILE A 339 15.46 -8.75 -0.69
N PRO A 340 16.37 -7.78 -0.94
CA PRO A 340 17.14 -7.17 0.12
C PRO A 340 16.25 -6.40 1.09
N PHE A 341 16.56 -6.52 2.38
CA PHE A 341 15.96 -5.74 3.45
C PHE A 341 16.99 -4.69 3.89
N GLU A 342 17.19 -3.65 3.08
CA GLU A 342 18.20 -2.63 3.33
C GLU A 342 17.97 -1.94 4.67
N SER A 343 19.04 -1.84 5.46
CA SER A 343 19.07 -1.04 6.68
C SER A 343 18.94 0.43 6.28
N GLY A 344 17.87 1.07 6.69
CA GLY A 344 17.60 2.47 6.42
C GLY A 344 18.20 3.37 7.47
#